data_afc0741ba1351d3b70a5e4bb7a739bb2
#
_entry.id   afc0741ba1351d3b70a5e4bb7a739bb2
#
_cell.length_a   1.000
_cell.length_b   1.000
_cell.length_c   1.000
_cell.angle_alpha   90.00
_cell.angle_beta   90.00
_cell.angle_gamma   90.00
#
_symmetry.space_group_name_H-M   'P 1'
#
loop_
_entity.id
_entity.type
_entity.pdbx_description
1 polymer ?
#
loop_
_entity_poly.entity_id
_entity_poly.type
_entity_poly.pdbx_seq_one_letter_code
_entity_poly.pdbx_strand_id
1 'polypeptide(L)'
;GPDGSGKTTLFRILTTLLLADAGKARVDGFDVVRDMNDIRKRVGYMPGHFSLYQDLTVEENLKFFATLFSTTIAEGYDLIAPIYSQIERFKTRRAGALSGGMKQKLALCCALVHKPSILFLDEPTTGVDPVSRKEFWEMLVTLKQNDITIVVSTPYIDEVLQCDCVAFL
;
A
#
# COMPACT_ATOMS: atom_id res chain seq x y z
N GLY A 1 -3.88 -13.62 -10.43
CA GLY A 1 -3.59 -15.06 -10.44
C GLY A 1 -4.11 -15.77 -9.19
N PRO A 2 -4.18 -17.12 -9.18
CA PRO A 2 -4.68 -17.90 -8.04
C PRO A 2 -3.78 -17.77 -6.80
N ASP A 3 -4.29 -18.24 -5.66
CA ASP A 3 -3.50 -18.30 -4.42
C ASP A 3 -2.29 -19.21 -4.62
N GLY A 4 -1.15 -18.82 -4.05
CA GLY A 4 0.11 -19.57 -4.18
C GLY A 4 0.86 -19.37 -5.50
N SER A 5 0.39 -18.55 -6.44
CA SER A 5 1.07 -18.29 -7.73
C SER A 5 2.34 -17.42 -7.62
N GLY A 6 2.72 -16.98 -6.44
CA GLY A 6 3.94 -16.20 -6.21
C GLY A 6 3.78 -14.69 -6.24
N LYS A 7 2.55 -14.15 -6.29
CA LYS A 7 2.27 -12.69 -6.28
C LYS A 7 2.98 -11.95 -5.15
N THR A 8 2.76 -12.39 -3.91
CA THR A 8 3.39 -11.82 -2.71
C THR A 8 4.92 -11.93 -2.77
N THR A 9 5.45 -13.07 -3.24
CA THR A 9 6.90 -13.25 -3.41
C THR A 9 7.47 -12.25 -4.40
N LEU A 10 6.82 -12.07 -5.55
CA LEU A 10 7.22 -11.09 -6.54
C LEU A 10 7.18 -9.66 -5.96
N PHE A 11 6.11 -9.28 -5.26
CA PHE A 11 6.02 -7.96 -4.63
C PHE A 11 7.12 -7.72 -3.60
N ARG A 12 7.44 -8.72 -2.77
CA ARG A 12 8.53 -8.61 -1.80
C ARG A 12 9.90 -8.46 -2.47
N ILE A 13 10.12 -9.08 -3.62
CA ILE A 13 11.35 -8.89 -4.41
C ILE A 13 11.40 -7.48 -4.98
N LEU A 14 10.32 -7.01 -5.61
CA LEU A 14 10.25 -5.68 -6.22
C LEU A 14 10.34 -4.55 -5.18
N THR A 15 9.81 -4.77 -3.99
CA THR A 15 9.90 -3.81 -2.86
C THR A 15 11.18 -3.98 -2.02
N THR A 16 12.11 -4.82 -2.46
CA THR A 16 13.41 -5.09 -1.81
C THR A 16 13.30 -5.70 -0.40
N LEU A 17 12.20 -6.37 -0.09
CA LEU A 17 11.99 -7.09 1.17
C LEU A 17 12.45 -8.55 1.11
N LEU A 18 12.70 -9.06 -0.10
CA LEU A 18 13.19 -10.41 -0.36
C LEU A 18 14.22 -10.35 -1.50
N LEU A 19 15.29 -11.08 -1.38
CA LEU A 19 16.24 -11.27 -2.48
C LEU A 19 15.77 -12.41 -3.39
N ALA A 20 15.89 -12.22 -4.70
CA ALA A 20 15.63 -13.29 -5.66
C ALA A 20 16.80 -14.28 -5.68
N ASP A 21 16.50 -15.58 -5.82
CA ASP A 21 17.52 -16.63 -5.95
C ASP A 21 18.30 -16.51 -7.27
N ALA A 22 17.64 -16.02 -8.32
CA ALA A 22 18.23 -15.81 -9.64
C ALA A 22 17.44 -14.78 -10.46
N GLY A 23 18.01 -14.30 -11.54
CA GLY A 23 17.37 -13.33 -12.43
C GLY A 23 17.74 -11.88 -12.10
N LYS A 24 17.05 -10.95 -12.77
CA LYS A 24 17.22 -9.52 -12.58
C LYS A 24 15.85 -8.84 -12.60
N ALA A 25 15.64 -7.86 -11.72
CA ALA A 25 14.45 -7.03 -11.73
C ALA A 25 14.83 -5.56 -11.51
N ARG A 26 14.00 -4.67 -12.04
CA ARG A 26 14.15 -3.23 -11.84
C ARG A 26 12.80 -2.62 -11.49
N VAL A 27 12.85 -1.59 -10.64
CA VAL A 27 11.71 -0.77 -10.27
C VAL A 27 12.09 0.69 -10.48
N ASP A 28 11.33 1.41 -11.31
CA ASP A 28 11.63 2.80 -11.67
C ASP A 28 13.08 2.99 -12.22
N GLY A 29 13.55 2.02 -13.01
CA GLY A 29 14.91 2.01 -13.55
C GLY A 29 16.00 1.51 -12.59
N PHE A 30 15.72 1.39 -11.29
CA PHE A 30 16.64 0.95 -10.23
C PHE A 30 16.68 -0.57 -10.10
N ASP A 31 17.89 -1.14 -9.93
CA ASP A 31 18.08 -2.56 -9.72
C ASP A 31 17.69 -2.97 -8.28
N VAL A 32 16.85 -4.00 -8.15
CA VAL A 32 16.27 -4.40 -6.83
C VAL A 32 17.32 -4.93 -5.83
N VAL A 33 18.55 -5.21 -6.27
CA VAL A 33 19.64 -5.68 -5.40
C VAL A 33 20.63 -4.56 -5.11
N ARG A 34 21.01 -3.79 -6.14
CA ARG A 34 22.05 -2.77 -6.01
C ARG A 34 21.53 -1.46 -5.44
N ASP A 35 20.31 -1.08 -5.83
CA ASP A 35 19.75 0.24 -5.56
C ASP A 35 18.60 0.17 -4.55
N MET A 36 18.65 -0.79 -3.61
CA MET A 36 17.58 -1.02 -2.63
C MET A 36 17.14 0.24 -1.89
N ASN A 37 18.07 1.09 -1.48
CA ASN A 37 17.76 2.31 -0.71
C ASN A 37 17.00 3.34 -1.55
N ASP A 38 17.30 3.44 -2.84
CA ASP A 38 16.62 4.36 -3.74
C ASP A 38 15.22 3.87 -4.07
N ILE A 39 15.03 2.55 -4.22
CA ILE A 39 13.71 1.94 -4.37
C ILE A 39 12.85 2.17 -3.13
N ARG A 40 13.38 1.91 -1.92
CA ARG A 40 12.64 2.06 -0.66
C ARG A 40 12.12 3.46 -0.40
N LYS A 41 12.81 4.49 -0.88
CA LYS A 41 12.37 5.90 -0.79
C LYS A 41 11.22 6.22 -1.74
N ARG A 42 11.07 5.46 -2.84
CA ARG A 42 10.13 5.70 -3.94
C ARG A 42 8.90 4.82 -3.89
N VAL A 43 8.95 3.76 -3.10
CA VAL A 43 7.93 2.71 -3.09
C VAL A 43 7.12 2.75 -1.80
N GLY A 44 5.81 2.80 -1.92
CA GLY A 44 4.88 2.44 -0.87
C GLY A 44 4.50 0.95 -0.99
N TYR A 45 4.41 0.24 0.13
CA TYR A 45 4.00 -1.16 0.14
C TYR A 45 2.95 -1.41 1.21
N MET A 46 1.84 -1.98 0.80
CA MET A 46 0.77 -2.45 1.67
C MET A 46 0.69 -3.98 1.53
N PRO A 47 1.16 -4.76 2.51
CA PRO A 47 1.08 -6.21 2.48
C PRO A 47 -0.34 -6.71 2.72
N GLY A 48 -0.68 -7.91 2.20
CA GLY A 48 -2.00 -8.53 2.29
C GLY A 48 -2.44 -8.92 3.70
N HIS A 49 -1.49 -9.06 4.63
CA HIS A 49 -1.79 -9.24 6.04
C HIS A 49 -1.67 -7.91 6.78
N PHE A 50 -2.54 -7.72 7.77
CA PHE A 50 -2.57 -6.52 8.59
C PHE A 50 -1.19 -6.20 9.20
N SER A 51 -0.53 -5.18 8.69
CA SER A 51 0.86 -4.81 9.00
C SER A 51 0.99 -3.64 9.97
N LEU A 52 -0.14 -3.10 10.44
CA LEU A 52 -0.15 -1.97 11.37
C LEU A 52 0.07 -2.45 12.81
N TYR A 53 0.63 -1.59 13.62
CA TYR A 53 0.77 -1.82 15.06
C TYR A 53 -0.59 -1.69 15.73
N GLN A 54 -1.18 -2.82 16.13
CA GLN A 54 -2.55 -2.87 16.63
C GLN A 54 -2.74 -2.12 17.97
N ASP A 55 -1.70 -2.05 18.79
CA ASP A 55 -1.71 -1.36 20.08
C ASP A 55 -1.50 0.14 19.97
N LEU A 56 -0.97 0.62 18.85
CA LEU A 56 -0.84 2.03 18.55
C LEU A 56 -2.15 2.61 18.01
N THR A 57 -2.39 3.89 18.29
CA THR A 57 -3.50 4.64 17.72
C THR A 57 -3.31 4.87 16.22
N VAL A 58 -4.35 5.36 15.56
CA VAL A 58 -4.30 5.76 14.14
C VAL A 58 -3.18 6.79 13.92
N GLU A 59 -3.12 7.84 14.76
CA GLU A 59 -2.13 8.90 14.65
C GLU A 59 -0.70 8.41 14.94
N GLU A 60 -0.53 7.54 15.94
CA GLU A 60 0.78 6.95 16.26
C GLU A 60 1.29 6.04 15.16
N ASN A 61 0.44 5.22 14.52
CA ASN A 61 0.81 4.45 13.34
C ASN A 61 1.29 5.37 12.22
N LEU A 62 0.52 6.39 11.88
CA LEU A 62 0.90 7.33 10.82
C LEU A 62 2.24 8.03 11.14
N LYS A 63 2.41 8.50 12.38
CA LYS A 63 3.65 9.14 12.83
C LYS A 63 4.84 8.18 12.77
N PHE A 64 4.65 6.92 13.14
CA PHE A 64 5.68 5.90 13.05
C PHE A 64 6.19 5.74 11.61
N PHE A 65 5.27 5.55 10.65
CA PHE A 65 5.66 5.40 9.25
C PHE A 65 6.25 6.69 8.66
N ALA A 66 5.72 7.86 8.99
CA ALA A 66 6.32 9.13 8.58
C ALA A 66 7.77 9.25 9.08
N THR A 67 8.02 8.92 10.35
CA THR A 67 9.36 8.94 10.93
C THR A 67 10.29 7.92 10.26
N LEU A 68 9.80 6.71 9.97
CA LEU A 68 10.57 5.66 9.29
C LEU A 68 11.11 6.14 7.92
N PHE A 69 10.31 6.92 7.20
CA PHE A 69 10.68 7.49 5.90
C PHE A 69 11.29 8.90 5.99
N SER A 70 11.66 9.36 7.20
CA SER A 70 12.25 10.68 7.44
C SER A 70 11.41 11.85 6.91
N THR A 71 10.08 11.75 7.07
CA THR A 71 9.08 12.77 6.73
C THR A 71 8.14 13.03 7.92
N THR A 72 7.17 13.89 7.72
CA THR A 72 6.12 14.21 8.70
C THR A 72 4.73 13.97 8.12
N ILE A 73 3.73 13.81 8.99
CA ILE A 73 2.33 13.72 8.56
C ILE A 73 1.95 14.98 7.77
N ALA A 74 2.42 16.15 8.20
CA ALA A 74 2.12 17.43 7.55
C ALA A 74 2.65 17.49 6.10
N GLU A 75 3.87 17.01 5.87
CA GLU A 75 4.46 16.96 4.52
C GLU A 75 3.72 15.99 3.57
N GLY A 76 3.21 14.87 4.10
CA GLY A 76 2.44 13.89 3.34
C GLY A 76 0.94 14.17 3.25
N TYR A 77 0.44 15.16 4.01
CA TYR A 77 -0.99 15.34 4.26
C TYR A 77 -1.82 15.52 2.99
N ASP A 78 -1.37 16.33 2.04
CA ASP A 78 -2.11 16.61 0.80
C ASP A 78 -2.47 15.34 0.04
N LEU A 79 -1.54 14.38 0.00
CA LEU A 79 -1.75 13.10 -0.68
C LEU A 79 -2.70 12.18 0.08
N ILE A 80 -2.60 12.14 1.41
CA ILE A 80 -3.40 11.23 2.23
C ILE A 80 -4.74 11.83 2.67
N ALA A 81 -4.92 13.14 2.60
CA ALA A 81 -6.10 13.86 3.10
C ALA A 81 -7.44 13.28 2.60
N PRO A 82 -7.62 12.93 1.33
CA PRO A 82 -8.90 12.36 0.85
C PRO A 82 -9.27 11.04 1.53
N ILE A 83 -8.29 10.29 2.00
CA ILE A 83 -8.44 9.00 2.69
C ILE A 83 -8.48 9.23 4.19
N TYR A 84 -7.51 9.98 4.71
CA TYR A 84 -7.33 10.21 6.14
C TYR A 84 -8.50 10.94 6.78
N SER A 85 -9.10 11.92 6.11
CA SER A 85 -10.29 12.65 6.60
C SER A 85 -11.47 11.73 6.98
N GLN A 86 -11.57 10.55 6.36
CA GLN A 86 -12.62 9.58 6.66
C GLN A 86 -12.39 8.84 7.99
N ILE A 87 -11.15 8.79 8.47
CA ILE A 87 -10.76 8.10 9.71
C ILE A 87 -10.17 9.05 10.77
N GLU A 88 -9.93 10.30 10.46
CA GLU A 88 -9.28 11.29 11.33
C GLU A 88 -10.02 11.48 12.66
N ARG A 89 -11.36 11.43 12.66
CA ARG A 89 -12.16 11.49 13.89
C ARG A 89 -11.84 10.35 14.88
N PHE A 90 -11.17 9.30 14.43
CA PHE A 90 -10.74 8.16 15.24
C PHE A 90 -9.24 8.16 15.51
N LYS A 91 -8.54 9.27 15.30
CA LYS A 91 -7.08 9.36 15.39
C LYS A 91 -6.48 8.85 16.71
N THR A 92 -7.22 8.98 17.81
CA THR A 92 -6.83 8.48 19.14
C THR A 92 -7.24 7.04 19.42
N ARG A 93 -7.99 6.39 18.50
CA ARG A 93 -8.41 5.00 18.64
C ARG A 93 -7.25 4.06 18.25
N ARG A 94 -7.07 2.97 19.02
CA ARG A 94 -6.10 1.93 18.67
C ARG A 94 -6.46 1.26 17.35
N ALA A 95 -5.45 0.98 16.52
CA ALA A 95 -5.66 0.37 15.22
C ALA A 95 -6.33 -1.01 15.31
N GLY A 96 -6.06 -1.77 16.38
CA GLY A 96 -6.73 -3.06 16.64
C GLY A 96 -8.25 -2.95 16.77
N ALA A 97 -8.77 -1.82 17.25
CA ALA A 97 -10.20 -1.57 17.49
C ALA A 97 -10.92 -0.93 16.26
N LEU A 98 -10.26 -0.80 15.12
CA LEU A 98 -10.84 -0.31 13.87
C LEU A 98 -11.59 -1.43 13.13
N SER A 99 -12.59 -1.05 12.32
CA SER A 99 -13.19 -1.96 11.35
C SER A 99 -12.20 -2.35 10.24
N GLY A 100 -12.46 -3.41 9.49
CA GLY A 100 -11.62 -3.85 8.37
C GLY A 100 -11.34 -2.74 7.36
N GLY A 101 -12.39 -2.06 6.89
CA GLY A 101 -12.25 -0.95 5.95
C GLY A 101 -11.47 0.25 6.52
N MET A 102 -11.63 0.56 7.82
CA MET A 102 -10.83 1.61 8.46
C MET A 102 -9.35 1.21 8.59
N LYS A 103 -9.07 -0.05 8.89
CA LYS A 103 -7.71 -0.59 8.93
C LYS A 103 -7.02 -0.46 7.57
N GLN A 104 -7.75 -0.75 6.49
CA GLN A 104 -7.23 -0.60 5.13
C GLN A 104 -6.95 0.86 4.78
N LYS A 105 -7.87 1.78 5.12
CA LYS A 105 -7.66 3.22 4.92
C LYS A 105 -6.41 3.70 5.67
N LEU A 106 -6.23 3.26 6.92
CA LEU A 106 -5.02 3.59 7.69
C LEU A 106 -3.76 2.99 7.06
N ALA A 107 -3.78 1.72 6.66
CA ALA A 107 -2.63 1.07 6.02
C ALA A 107 -2.24 1.78 4.70
N LEU A 108 -3.24 2.18 3.90
CA LEU A 108 -3.02 2.95 2.69
C LEU A 108 -2.40 4.32 2.99
N CYS A 109 -2.90 5.05 4.00
CA CYS A 109 -2.30 6.31 4.43
C CYS A 109 -0.84 6.14 4.88
N CYS A 110 -0.53 5.08 5.65
CA CYS A 110 0.82 4.77 6.08
C CYS A 110 1.77 4.46 4.92
N ALA A 111 1.27 3.78 3.87
CA ALA A 111 2.05 3.48 2.68
C ALA A 111 2.26 4.71 1.77
N LEU A 112 1.45 5.76 1.92
CA LEU A 112 1.47 6.97 1.09
C LEU A 112 2.13 8.18 1.76
N VAL A 113 2.32 8.18 3.08
CA VAL A 113 2.72 9.37 3.85
C VAL A 113 4.04 9.99 3.39
N HIS A 114 4.94 9.20 2.80
CA HIS A 114 6.22 9.66 2.27
C HIS A 114 6.19 10.01 0.77
N LYS A 115 4.99 10.11 0.18
CA LYS A 115 4.76 10.47 -1.24
C LYS A 115 5.51 9.56 -2.23
N PRO A 116 5.26 8.26 -2.21
CA PRO A 116 5.92 7.33 -3.14
C PRO A 116 5.51 7.59 -4.59
N SER A 117 6.42 7.31 -5.55
CA SER A 117 6.08 7.29 -6.98
C SER A 117 5.41 5.99 -7.42
N ILE A 118 5.62 4.90 -6.67
CA ILE A 118 5.02 3.60 -6.95
C ILE A 118 4.42 3.03 -5.67
N LEU A 119 3.19 2.52 -5.77
CA LEU A 119 2.47 1.90 -4.67
C LEU A 119 2.17 0.43 -5.01
N PHE A 120 2.72 -0.49 -4.22
CA PHE A 120 2.41 -1.91 -4.30
C PHE A 120 1.36 -2.28 -3.25
N LEU A 121 0.26 -2.89 -3.69
CA LEU A 121 -0.86 -3.32 -2.85
C LEU A 121 -1.05 -4.83 -3.01
N ASP A 122 -0.70 -5.59 -1.99
CA ASP A 122 -0.77 -7.04 -2.02
C ASP A 122 -2.11 -7.52 -1.46
N GLU A 123 -3.00 -7.92 -2.35
CA GLU A 123 -4.37 -8.38 -2.05
C GLU A 123 -5.13 -7.44 -1.09
N PRO A 124 -5.18 -6.13 -1.36
CA PRO A 124 -5.61 -5.12 -0.39
C PRO A 124 -7.08 -5.25 0.03
N THR A 125 -7.89 -5.98 -0.72
CA THR A 125 -9.34 -6.12 -0.51
C THR A 125 -9.75 -7.50 -0.03
N THR A 126 -8.79 -8.40 0.22
CA THR A 126 -9.08 -9.74 0.73
C THR A 126 -9.68 -9.67 2.12
N GLY A 127 -10.83 -10.35 2.32
CA GLY A 127 -11.55 -10.36 3.59
C GLY A 127 -12.35 -9.08 3.90
N VAL A 128 -12.54 -8.20 2.90
CA VAL A 128 -13.28 -6.95 3.02
C VAL A 128 -14.69 -7.10 2.45
N ASP A 129 -15.65 -6.47 3.10
CA ASP A 129 -17.03 -6.45 2.61
C ASP A 129 -17.14 -5.72 1.25
N PRO A 130 -18.16 -6.05 0.42
CA PRO A 130 -18.27 -5.51 -0.94
C PRO A 130 -18.36 -3.98 -1.01
N VAL A 131 -18.96 -3.33 -0.01
CA VAL A 131 -19.11 -1.86 0.00
C VAL A 131 -17.75 -1.21 0.25
N SER A 132 -17.04 -1.65 1.29
CA SER A 132 -15.69 -1.17 1.59
C SER A 132 -14.69 -1.46 0.47
N ARG A 133 -14.86 -2.59 -0.25
CA ARG A 133 -14.05 -2.93 -1.43
C ARG A 133 -14.25 -1.90 -2.55
N LYS A 134 -15.50 -1.56 -2.86
CA LYS A 134 -15.82 -0.55 -3.87
C LYS A 134 -15.21 0.80 -3.50
N GLU A 135 -15.41 1.26 -2.26
CA GLU A 135 -14.82 2.51 -1.76
C GLU A 135 -13.28 2.51 -1.89
N PHE A 136 -12.64 1.37 -1.61
CA PHE A 136 -11.19 1.25 -1.73
C PHE A 136 -10.72 1.45 -3.17
N TRP A 137 -11.37 0.86 -4.15
CA TRP A 137 -11.06 1.04 -5.57
C TRP A 137 -11.30 2.49 -6.03
N GLU A 138 -12.37 3.14 -5.58
CA GLU A 138 -12.63 4.56 -5.85
C GLU A 138 -11.50 5.45 -5.31
N MET A 139 -10.95 5.14 -4.13
CA MET A 139 -9.77 5.83 -3.60
C MET A 139 -8.53 5.62 -4.49
N LEU A 140 -8.30 4.40 -5.00
CA LEU A 140 -7.17 4.14 -5.89
C LEU A 140 -7.28 4.92 -7.21
N VAL A 141 -8.48 5.02 -7.79
CA VAL A 141 -8.72 5.86 -8.98
C VAL A 141 -8.38 7.32 -8.71
N THR A 142 -8.73 7.84 -7.54
CA THR A 142 -8.38 9.22 -7.14
C THR A 142 -6.86 9.39 -6.97
N LEU A 143 -6.20 8.41 -6.36
CA LEU A 143 -4.74 8.43 -6.18
C LEU A 143 -3.98 8.40 -7.51
N LYS A 144 -4.50 7.71 -8.51
CA LYS A 144 -3.90 7.66 -9.86
C LYS A 144 -3.77 9.04 -10.50
N GLN A 145 -4.62 10.01 -10.12
CA GLN A 145 -4.55 11.40 -10.62
C GLN A 145 -3.33 12.18 -10.07
N ASN A 146 -2.60 11.62 -9.09
CA ASN A 146 -1.40 12.22 -8.49
C ASN A 146 -0.09 11.64 -9.04
N ASP A 147 -0.07 11.15 -10.29
CA ASP A 147 1.10 10.58 -10.96
C ASP A 147 1.74 9.38 -10.20
N ILE A 148 0.94 8.64 -9.43
CA ILE A 148 1.39 7.45 -8.72
C ILE A 148 1.10 6.22 -9.58
N THR A 149 2.13 5.42 -9.86
CA THR A 149 1.94 4.09 -10.46
C THR A 149 1.45 3.12 -9.38
N ILE A 150 0.26 2.54 -9.57
CA ILE A 150 -0.34 1.61 -8.61
C ILE A 150 -0.27 0.19 -9.17
N VAL A 151 0.36 -0.72 -8.41
CA VAL A 151 0.46 -2.14 -8.75
C VAL A 151 -0.31 -2.95 -7.70
N VAL A 152 -1.37 -3.63 -8.14
CA VAL A 152 -2.25 -4.39 -7.25
C VAL A 152 -2.15 -5.88 -7.55
N SER A 153 -1.92 -6.70 -6.55
CA SER A 153 -2.17 -8.14 -6.66
C SER A 153 -3.59 -8.45 -6.18
N THR A 154 -4.32 -9.28 -6.90
CA THR A 154 -5.66 -9.70 -6.52
C THR A 154 -5.98 -11.11 -7.01
N PRO A 155 -6.72 -11.92 -6.23
CA PRO A 155 -7.33 -13.16 -6.71
C PRO A 155 -8.67 -12.94 -7.42
N TYR A 156 -9.25 -11.74 -7.34
CA TYR A 156 -10.60 -11.43 -7.82
C TYR A 156 -10.57 -10.94 -9.28
N ILE A 157 -11.31 -11.63 -10.16
CA ILE A 157 -11.35 -11.30 -11.61
C ILE A 157 -12.10 -9.98 -11.85
N ASP A 158 -13.11 -9.68 -11.07
CA ASP A 158 -13.89 -8.43 -11.17
C ASP A 158 -13.04 -7.18 -10.91
N GLU A 159 -12.02 -7.28 -10.06
CA GLU A 159 -11.07 -6.19 -9.80
C GLU A 159 -10.14 -5.90 -10.96
N VAL A 160 -9.85 -6.90 -11.79
CA VAL A 160 -9.00 -6.75 -12.99
C VAL A 160 -9.57 -5.72 -13.96
N LEU A 161 -10.90 -5.57 -14.01
CA LEU A 161 -11.58 -4.58 -14.87
C LEU A 161 -11.32 -3.13 -14.45
N GLN A 162 -10.78 -2.90 -13.26
CA GLN A 162 -10.40 -1.58 -12.75
C GLN A 162 -8.96 -1.18 -13.15
N CYS A 163 -8.20 -2.09 -13.78
CA CYS A 163 -6.80 -1.90 -14.10
C CYS A 163 -6.61 -1.53 -15.57
N ASP A 164 -5.62 -0.69 -15.87
CA ASP A 164 -5.24 -0.32 -17.25
C ASP A 164 -4.43 -1.44 -17.92
N CYS A 165 -3.69 -2.21 -17.14
CA CYS A 165 -2.82 -3.29 -17.60
C CYS A 165 -2.89 -4.47 -16.64
N VAL A 166 -2.82 -5.69 -17.16
CA VAL A 166 -2.95 -6.92 -16.40
C VAL A 166 -1.81 -7.87 -16.71
N ALA A 167 -1.17 -8.39 -15.67
CA ALA A 167 -0.21 -9.49 -15.75
C ALA A 167 -0.77 -10.74 -15.06
N PHE A 168 -0.68 -11.88 -15.70
CA PHE A 168 -1.04 -13.18 -15.12
C PHE A 168 0.21 -13.89 -14.60
N LEU A 169 0.15 -14.33 -13.34
CA LEU A 169 1.13 -15.17 -12.67
C LEU A 169 0.53 -16.54 -12.37
#